data_b174ebea84c2ef746c34fec8b3a0c7bc
#
_entry.id   b174ebea84c2ef746c34fec8b3a0c7bc
#
_cell.length_a   1.000
_cell.length_b   1.000
_cell.length_c   1.000
_cell.angle_alpha   90.00
_cell.angle_beta   90.00
_cell.angle_gamma   90.00
#
_symmetry.space_group_name_H-M   'P 1'
#
loop_
_entity.id
_entity.type
_entity.pdbx_description
1 polymer ?
#
loop_
_entity_poly.entity_id
_entity_poly.type
_entity_poly.pdbx_seq_one_letter_code
_entity_poly.pdbx_strand_id
1 'polypeptide(L)'
;IKMESDFDWLAKPPRQKLFKIIPFKRPSSSFGYSQAVKGTWEQYKNETGNKLATRTRFKDSVDFIGWYTDKTESLLKISKKDAFRQYLAYHEGWGGYKDYKNNQKVIGLAKKVEKQSNKYKSQLQDCQKRLNKNKYIIF
;
A
#
# COMPACT_ATOMS: atom_id res chain seq x y z
N ILE A 1 -3.80 -0.68 -0.87
CA ILE A 1 -4.80 -1.66 -0.39
C ILE A 1 -5.51 -2.33 -1.56
N LYS A 2 -6.22 -1.57 -2.44
CA LYS A 2 -6.96 -2.19 -3.56
C LYS A 2 -6.09 -3.11 -4.41
N MET A 3 -4.91 -2.69 -4.81
CA MET A 3 -3.99 -3.47 -5.65
C MET A 3 -3.27 -4.59 -4.90
N GLU A 4 -3.21 -4.52 -3.58
CA GLU A 4 -2.50 -5.47 -2.73
C GLU A 4 -3.40 -6.61 -2.26
N SER A 5 -4.62 -6.31 -1.86
CA SER A 5 -5.54 -7.27 -1.25
C SER A 5 -6.96 -7.22 -1.78
N ASP A 6 -7.29 -6.25 -2.66
CA ASP A 6 -8.66 -5.91 -3.07
C ASP A 6 -9.61 -5.73 -1.86
N PHE A 7 -9.09 -5.13 -0.79
CA PHE A 7 -9.76 -4.94 0.50
C PHE A 7 -10.05 -6.23 1.29
N ASP A 8 -9.41 -7.36 0.93
CA ASP A 8 -9.48 -8.56 1.76
C ASP A 8 -8.54 -8.45 2.96
N TRP A 9 -9.12 -8.48 4.17
CA TRP A 9 -8.39 -8.33 5.44
C TRP A 9 -7.59 -9.57 5.83
N LEU A 10 -7.88 -10.73 5.26
CA LEU A 10 -7.17 -12.00 5.46
C LEU A 10 -6.29 -12.39 4.27
N ALA A 11 -6.13 -11.50 3.28
CA ALA A 11 -5.31 -11.77 2.11
C ALA A 11 -3.91 -12.27 2.49
N LYS A 12 -3.50 -13.35 1.85
CA LYS A 12 -2.18 -13.99 2.01
C LYS A 12 -1.65 -14.41 0.65
N PRO A 13 -0.32 -14.35 0.42
CA PRO A 13 0.26 -14.91 -0.78
C PRO A 13 -0.09 -16.39 -0.91
N PRO A 14 -0.31 -16.90 -2.12
CA PRO A 14 -0.56 -18.31 -2.34
C PRO A 14 0.63 -19.14 -1.83
N ARG A 15 0.35 -20.33 -1.29
CA ARG A 15 1.40 -21.26 -0.88
C ARG A 15 2.09 -21.82 -2.12
N GLN A 16 3.41 -21.92 -2.09
CA GLN A 16 4.16 -22.71 -3.07
C GLN A 16 3.77 -24.18 -2.89
N LYS A 17 3.66 -24.89 -3.99
CA LYS A 17 3.37 -26.33 -3.98
C LYS A 17 4.68 -27.10 -4.21
N LEU A 18 5.04 -27.98 -3.29
CA LEU A 18 6.09 -28.96 -3.50
C LEU A 18 5.53 -30.06 -4.42
N PHE A 19 6.27 -30.38 -5.50
CA PHE A 19 5.81 -31.35 -6.53
C PHE A 19 4.42 -31.05 -7.10
N LYS A 20 4.02 -29.77 -7.15
CA LYS A 20 2.70 -29.30 -7.65
C LYS A 20 1.48 -29.78 -6.85
N ILE A 21 1.64 -30.58 -5.81
CA ILE A 21 0.53 -31.22 -5.08
C ILE A 21 0.51 -30.83 -3.61
N ILE A 22 1.66 -30.83 -2.93
CA ILE A 22 1.73 -30.62 -1.48
C ILE A 22 1.89 -29.12 -1.15
N PRO A 23 0.99 -28.50 -0.36
CA PRO A 23 1.16 -27.12 0.10
C PRO A 23 2.41 -27.01 0.98
N PHE A 24 3.40 -26.25 0.52
CA PHE A 24 4.66 -26.03 1.23
C PHE A 24 4.68 -24.64 1.90
N LYS A 25 5.74 -23.91 1.75
CA LYS A 25 5.96 -22.60 2.38
C LYS A 25 5.33 -21.46 1.56
N ARG A 26 4.87 -20.40 2.23
CA ARG A 26 4.53 -19.16 1.52
C ARG A 26 5.80 -18.41 1.14
N PRO A 27 5.85 -17.81 -0.06
CA PRO A 27 7.04 -17.09 -0.55
C PRO A 27 7.31 -15.80 0.25
N SER A 28 6.30 -15.27 0.93
CA SER A 28 6.37 -14.00 1.66
C SER A 28 5.54 -14.06 2.94
N SER A 29 5.93 -13.26 3.93
CA SER A 29 5.16 -13.01 5.16
C SER A 29 4.11 -11.92 5.02
N SER A 30 3.82 -11.46 3.78
CA SER A 30 2.77 -10.47 3.48
C SER A 30 1.42 -10.90 4.01
N PHE A 31 0.67 -9.97 4.58
CA PHE A 31 -0.63 -10.28 5.16
C PHE A 31 -1.54 -9.06 5.27
N GLY A 32 -2.85 -9.31 5.18
CA GLY A 32 -3.92 -8.36 5.45
C GLY A 32 -4.09 -7.29 4.37
N TYR A 33 -4.75 -6.22 4.71
CA TYR A 33 -5.12 -5.14 3.80
C TYR A 33 -3.96 -4.54 3.00
N SER A 34 -2.84 -4.27 3.65
CA SER A 34 -1.67 -3.64 3.04
C SER A 34 -0.69 -4.61 2.42
N GLN A 35 -0.83 -5.92 2.65
CA GLN A 35 0.15 -6.93 2.28
C GLN A 35 1.56 -6.63 2.83
N ALA A 36 1.64 -5.88 3.93
CA ALA A 36 2.90 -5.59 4.59
C ALA A 36 3.59 -6.87 5.05
N VAL A 37 4.89 -7.00 4.81
CA VAL A 37 5.70 -8.08 5.35
C VAL A 37 5.94 -7.89 6.85
N LYS A 38 6.14 -9.00 7.58
CA LYS A 38 6.26 -8.96 9.05
C LYS A 38 7.35 -7.99 9.53
N GLY A 39 8.53 -8.03 8.95
CA GLY A 39 9.65 -7.17 9.38
C GLY A 39 9.35 -5.67 9.24
N THR A 40 8.80 -5.25 8.10
CA THR A 40 8.43 -3.85 7.87
C THR A 40 7.27 -3.41 8.78
N TRP A 41 6.33 -4.31 9.07
CA TRP A 41 5.24 -4.04 10.02
C TRP A 41 5.75 -3.83 11.45
N GLU A 42 6.68 -4.65 11.92
CA GLU A 42 7.31 -4.47 13.23
C GLU A 42 8.13 -3.19 13.31
N GLN A 43 8.85 -2.83 12.24
CA GLN A 43 9.55 -1.55 12.15
C GLN A 43 8.58 -0.37 12.31
N TYR A 44 7.46 -0.38 11.58
CA TYR A 44 6.40 0.63 11.71
C TYR A 44 5.91 0.76 13.15
N LYS A 45 5.57 -0.36 13.79
CA LYS A 45 5.09 -0.37 15.19
C LYS A 45 6.11 0.22 16.17
N ASN A 46 7.38 -0.10 15.97
CA ASN A 46 8.44 0.39 16.83
C ASN A 46 8.68 1.89 16.64
N GLU A 47 8.69 2.38 15.41
CA GLU A 47 8.96 3.78 15.12
C GLU A 47 7.77 4.71 15.47
N THR A 48 6.55 4.23 15.32
CA THR A 48 5.34 5.03 15.62
C THR A 48 4.83 4.87 17.05
N GLY A 49 5.36 3.88 17.79
CA GLY A 49 4.83 3.52 19.10
C GLY A 49 3.48 2.79 19.07
N ASN A 50 2.92 2.52 17.90
CA ASN A 50 1.60 1.89 17.74
C ASN A 50 1.68 0.35 17.92
N LYS A 51 2.05 -0.08 19.11
CA LYS A 51 2.31 -1.51 19.45
C LYS A 51 1.11 -2.43 19.21
N LEU A 52 -0.12 -1.91 19.32
CA LEU A 52 -1.37 -2.67 19.18
C LEU A 52 -1.90 -2.70 17.73
N ALA A 53 -1.19 -2.10 16.78
CA ALA A 53 -1.59 -2.11 15.38
C ALA A 53 -1.61 -3.53 14.80
N THR A 54 -2.63 -3.85 14.00
CA THR A 54 -2.80 -5.14 13.34
C THR A 54 -2.95 -4.98 11.83
N ARG A 55 -2.36 -5.89 11.06
CA ARG A 55 -2.44 -5.89 9.58
C ARG A 55 -3.84 -6.19 9.04
N THR A 56 -4.75 -6.65 9.90
CA THR A 56 -6.14 -6.97 9.57
C THR A 56 -7.12 -5.84 9.87
N ARG A 57 -6.66 -4.76 10.51
CA ARG A 57 -7.48 -3.57 10.77
C ARG A 57 -7.23 -2.53 9.69
N PHE A 58 -8.29 -2.08 9.02
CA PHE A 58 -8.19 -1.12 7.91
C PHE A 58 -7.48 0.18 8.31
N LYS A 59 -7.88 0.77 9.44
CA LYS A 59 -7.27 2.00 9.98
C LYS A 59 -5.76 1.86 10.14
N ASP A 60 -5.31 0.77 10.77
CA ASP A 60 -3.89 0.54 11.02
C ASP A 60 -3.12 0.34 9.71
N SER A 61 -3.74 -0.33 8.73
CA SER A 61 -3.14 -0.53 7.41
C SER A 61 -3.02 0.77 6.61
N VAL A 62 -3.98 1.68 6.75
CA VAL A 62 -3.91 3.02 6.13
C VAL A 62 -2.83 3.86 6.79
N ASP A 63 -2.74 3.85 8.12
CA ASP A 63 -1.70 4.54 8.88
C ASP A 63 -0.30 4.02 8.51
N PHE A 64 -0.14 2.70 8.43
CA PHE A 64 1.09 2.07 7.95
C PHE A 64 1.50 2.54 6.55
N ILE A 65 0.55 2.64 5.61
CA ILE A 65 0.84 3.14 4.26
C ILE A 65 1.28 4.61 4.32
N GLY A 66 0.65 5.43 5.17
CA GLY A 66 1.06 6.80 5.42
C GLY A 66 2.51 6.90 5.90
N TRP A 67 2.85 6.14 6.94
CA TRP A 67 4.21 6.04 7.47
C TRP A 67 5.22 5.57 6.39
N TYR A 68 4.85 4.56 5.60
CA TYR A 68 5.73 4.03 4.55
C TYR A 68 6.01 5.06 3.45
N THR A 69 4.99 5.83 3.04
CA THR A 69 5.16 6.88 2.03
C THR A 69 5.98 8.05 2.55
N ASP A 70 5.87 8.42 3.82
CA ASP A 70 6.72 9.39 4.49
C ASP A 70 8.19 8.96 4.47
N LYS A 71 8.44 7.71 4.85
CA LYS A 71 9.78 7.12 4.81
C LYS A 71 10.35 7.08 3.40
N THR A 72 9.53 6.70 2.42
CA THR A 72 9.92 6.67 1.01
C THR A 72 10.32 8.06 0.52
N GLU A 73 9.57 9.11 0.87
CA GLU A 73 9.94 10.49 0.53
C GLU A 73 11.26 10.88 1.18
N SER A 74 11.45 10.55 2.45
CA SER A 74 12.67 10.88 3.18
C SER A 74 13.91 10.16 2.63
N LEU A 75 13.80 8.87 2.33
CA LEU A 75 14.92 8.02 1.92
C LEU A 75 15.25 8.13 0.43
N LEU A 76 14.23 8.16 -0.41
CA LEU A 76 14.38 8.08 -1.86
C LEU A 76 14.09 9.41 -2.58
N LYS A 77 13.68 10.44 -1.85
CA LYS A 77 13.28 11.75 -2.38
C LYS A 77 12.12 11.66 -3.38
N ILE A 78 11.22 10.68 -3.18
CA ILE A 78 10.03 10.47 -4.00
C ILE A 78 8.86 11.17 -3.34
N SER A 79 8.27 12.16 -4.02
CA SER A 79 7.11 12.88 -3.50
C SER A 79 5.95 11.93 -3.16
N LYS A 80 5.26 12.18 -2.03
CA LYS A 80 4.03 11.48 -1.63
C LYS A 80 2.91 11.57 -2.68
N LYS A 81 2.96 12.57 -3.56
CA LYS A 81 1.99 12.75 -4.65
C LYS A 81 2.30 11.89 -5.88
N ASP A 82 3.48 11.30 -5.95
CA ASP A 82 3.91 10.41 -7.04
C ASP A 82 3.50 8.97 -6.76
N ALA A 83 2.24 8.66 -7.00
CA ALA A 83 1.69 7.34 -6.72
C ALA A 83 2.39 6.20 -7.49
N PHE A 84 2.92 6.49 -8.68
CA PHE A 84 3.65 5.53 -9.51
C PHE A 84 4.96 5.10 -8.82
N ARG A 85 5.83 6.05 -8.48
CA ARG A 85 7.12 5.74 -7.86
C ARG A 85 6.96 5.28 -6.41
N GLN A 86 6.00 5.81 -5.68
CA GLN A 86 5.66 5.35 -4.33
C GLN A 86 5.26 3.86 -4.33
N TYR A 87 4.46 3.43 -5.32
CA TYR A 87 4.09 2.02 -5.43
C TYR A 87 5.28 1.13 -5.83
N LEU A 88 6.14 1.58 -6.72
CA LEU A 88 7.37 0.85 -7.07
C LEU A 88 8.24 0.62 -5.83
N ALA A 89 8.46 1.66 -5.03
CA ALA A 89 9.22 1.56 -3.78
C ALA A 89 8.52 0.65 -2.76
N TYR A 90 7.19 0.66 -2.72
CA TYR A 90 6.42 -0.21 -1.84
C TYR A 90 6.59 -1.69 -2.21
N HIS A 91 6.52 -2.00 -3.50
CA HIS A 91 6.57 -3.38 -3.99
C HIS A 91 7.99 -3.97 -3.95
N GLU A 92 8.98 -3.22 -4.40
CA GLU A 92 10.38 -3.67 -4.47
C GLU A 92 11.13 -3.48 -3.14
N GLY A 93 10.56 -2.72 -2.20
CA GLY A 93 11.25 -2.25 -1.02
C GLY A 93 12.25 -1.13 -1.33
N TRP A 94 12.64 -0.37 -0.31
CA TRP A 94 13.57 0.77 -0.49
C TRP A 94 14.93 0.35 -1.06
N GLY A 95 15.44 -0.82 -0.66
CA GLY A 95 16.70 -1.37 -1.19
C GLY A 95 16.61 -1.83 -2.63
N GLY A 96 15.49 -2.46 -3.02
CA GLY A 96 15.25 -2.98 -4.37
C GLY A 96 14.78 -1.94 -5.38
N TYR A 97 14.36 -0.76 -4.92
CA TYR A 97 13.76 0.27 -5.78
C TYR A 97 14.63 0.64 -7.00
N LYS A 98 15.96 0.64 -6.88
CA LYS A 98 16.88 1.00 -7.97
C LYS A 98 16.73 0.09 -9.19
N ASP A 99 16.33 -1.16 -8.96
CA ASP A 99 16.25 -2.22 -9.97
C ASP A 99 14.87 -2.40 -10.59
N TYR A 100 13.89 -1.55 -10.22
CA TYR A 100 12.50 -1.70 -10.67
C TYR A 100 12.34 -1.74 -12.20
N LYS A 101 13.25 -1.12 -12.96
CA LYS A 101 13.22 -1.09 -14.43
C LYS A 101 13.31 -2.49 -15.04
N ASN A 102 13.90 -3.44 -14.32
CA ASN A 102 14.02 -4.83 -14.75
C ASN A 102 12.71 -5.62 -14.52
N ASN A 103 11.74 -5.05 -13.81
CA ASN A 103 10.48 -5.71 -13.47
C ASN A 103 9.28 -5.08 -14.20
N GLN A 104 9.09 -5.44 -15.46
CA GLN A 104 8.02 -4.92 -16.31
C GLN A 104 6.62 -5.19 -15.74
N LYS A 105 6.44 -6.31 -15.03
CA LYS A 105 5.17 -6.63 -14.36
C LYS A 105 4.83 -5.60 -13.28
N VAL A 106 5.80 -5.22 -12.46
CA VAL A 106 5.60 -4.23 -11.39
C VAL A 106 5.38 -2.84 -11.96
N ILE A 107 6.07 -2.47 -13.03
CA ILE A 107 5.81 -1.23 -13.77
C ILE A 107 4.35 -1.16 -14.24
N GLY A 108 3.84 -2.27 -14.80
CA GLY A 108 2.43 -2.36 -15.22
C GLY A 108 1.44 -2.19 -14.06
N LEU A 109 1.76 -2.75 -12.88
CA LEU A 109 0.96 -2.56 -11.67
C LEU A 109 1.03 -1.12 -11.16
N ALA A 110 2.21 -0.50 -11.15
CA ALA A 110 2.39 0.89 -10.73
C ALA A 110 1.57 1.87 -11.58
N LYS A 111 1.49 1.66 -12.90
CA LYS A 111 0.62 2.44 -13.79
C LYS A 111 -0.87 2.30 -13.42
N LYS A 112 -1.30 1.09 -13.03
CA LYS A 112 -2.68 0.88 -12.57
C LYS A 112 -2.95 1.60 -11.24
N VAL A 113 -1.98 1.59 -10.32
CA VAL A 113 -2.07 2.32 -9.05
C VAL A 113 -2.18 3.82 -9.29
N GLU A 114 -1.35 4.38 -10.15
CA GLU A 114 -1.40 5.80 -10.52
C GLU A 114 -2.76 6.19 -11.10
N LYS A 115 -3.28 5.41 -12.05
CA LYS A 115 -4.63 5.62 -12.62
C LYS A 115 -5.71 5.58 -11.53
N GLN A 116 -5.65 4.61 -10.61
CA GLN A 116 -6.61 4.49 -9.51
C GLN A 116 -6.47 5.65 -8.52
N SER A 117 -5.26 6.10 -8.22
CA SER A 117 -5.00 7.26 -7.37
C SER A 117 -5.61 8.53 -7.95
N ASN A 118 -5.44 8.77 -9.25
CA ASN A 118 -6.03 9.91 -9.95
C ASN A 118 -7.57 9.86 -9.92
N LYS A 119 -8.17 8.67 -10.07
CA LYS A 119 -9.62 8.48 -9.92
C LYS A 119 -10.09 8.86 -8.51
N TYR A 120 -9.42 8.38 -7.47
CA TYR A 120 -9.78 8.72 -6.09
C TYR A 120 -9.61 10.21 -5.79
N LYS A 121 -8.56 10.83 -6.32
CA LYS A 121 -8.34 12.27 -6.19
C LYS A 121 -9.50 13.07 -6.78
N SER A 122 -9.97 12.72 -7.98
CA SER A 122 -11.12 13.35 -8.62
C SER A 122 -12.40 13.18 -7.78
N GLN A 123 -12.67 11.95 -7.31
CA GLN A 123 -13.82 11.65 -6.46
C GLN A 123 -13.81 12.47 -5.16
N LEU A 124 -12.65 12.60 -4.51
CA LEU A 124 -12.50 13.40 -3.30
C LEU A 124 -12.75 14.89 -3.57
N GLN A 125 -12.25 15.44 -4.68
CA GLN A 125 -12.49 16.82 -5.07
C GLN A 125 -13.99 17.11 -5.28
N ASP A 126 -14.70 16.20 -5.94
CA ASP A 126 -16.13 16.33 -6.19
C ASP A 126 -16.94 16.22 -4.89
N CYS A 127 -16.55 15.31 -3.98
CA CYS A 127 -17.14 15.19 -2.66
C CYS A 127 -16.94 16.48 -1.84
N GLN A 128 -15.73 17.03 -1.84
CA GLN A 128 -15.40 18.28 -1.15
C GLN A 128 -16.24 19.46 -1.67
N LYS A 129 -16.40 19.58 -2.99
CA LYS A 129 -17.25 20.61 -3.59
C LYS A 129 -18.71 20.50 -3.16
N ARG A 130 -19.25 19.27 -3.09
CA ARG A 130 -20.63 19.01 -2.62
C ARG A 130 -20.80 19.39 -1.15
N LEU A 131 -19.86 19.01 -0.29
CA LEU A 131 -19.86 19.34 1.13
C LEU A 131 -19.80 20.85 1.34
N ASN A 132 -18.95 21.55 0.61
CA ASN A 132 -18.83 23.00 0.70
C ASN A 132 -20.13 23.72 0.22
N LYS A 133 -20.78 23.24 -0.85
CA LYS A 133 -22.08 23.77 -1.27
C LYS A 133 -23.16 23.62 -0.19
N ASN A 134 -23.23 22.45 0.44
CA ASN A 134 -24.24 22.18 1.47
C ASN A 134 -24.01 22.98 2.76
N LYS A 135 -22.78 23.41 3.04
CA LYS A 135 -22.44 24.23 4.20
C LYS A 135 -23.04 25.62 4.14
N TYR A 136 -23.43 26.09 2.95
CA TYR A 136 -24.11 27.39 2.74
C TYR A 136 -25.63 27.29 2.65
N ILE A 137 -26.22 26.10 2.80
CA ILE A 137 -27.68 25.87 2.72
C ILE A 137 -28.33 25.73 4.12
N ILE A 138 -27.53 25.69 5.17
CA ILE A 138 -28.01 25.60 6.56
C ILE A 138 -27.97 27.01 7.19
N PHE A 139 -28.81 27.91 6.67
CA PHE A 139 -29.30 29.11 7.38
C PHE A 139 -30.64 29.52 6.79
#